data_f07be252cae1e11e5e3411106807b74a
#
_entry.id   f07be252cae1e11e5e3411106807b74a
#
_cell.length_a   1.000
_cell.length_b   1.000
_cell.length_c   1.000
_cell.angle_alpha   90.00
_cell.angle_beta   90.00
_cell.angle_gamma   90.00
#
_symmetry.space_group_name_H-M   'P 1'
#
loop_
_entity.id
_entity.type
_entity.pdbx_description
1 polymer ?
#
loop_
_entity_poly.entity_id
_entity_poly.type
_entity_poly.pdbx_seq_one_letter_code
_entity_poly.pdbx_strand_id
1 'polypeptide(L)'
;MAKLFNPKKTEFFLKKFLKLSDSFLLKRRAMRYLKKGEREMRVLKDIVDKSKASIDIGVYRGVYAFHLSYLSKFVYAFEANSLLHSRLLSAFGNKKNVKVENLAISSSSGHTDLRIPIRDDEAEYGVEQKYALGTATIHDNNDLGKLRFHTIKNIKKITLDEYDF
;
A
#
# COMPACT_ATOMS: atom_id res chain seq x y z
N MET A 1 16.99 24.05 13.42
CA MET A 1 16.14 23.19 14.31
C MET A 1 15.05 22.37 13.60
N ALA A 2 15.08 22.15 12.27
CA ALA A 2 13.97 21.49 11.52
C ALA A 2 14.21 20.01 11.15
N LYS A 3 15.27 19.35 11.63
CA LYS A 3 15.63 17.96 11.26
C LYS A 3 15.14 16.87 12.23
N LEU A 4 14.37 17.19 13.27
CA LEU A 4 14.05 16.25 14.36
C LEU A 4 12.79 15.40 14.14
N PHE A 5 12.00 15.59 13.08
CA PHE A 5 10.78 14.83 12.86
C PHE A 5 10.80 14.04 11.55
N ASN A 6 11.46 12.88 11.55
CA ASN A 6 11.28 11.90 10.49
C ASN A 6 9.99 11.13 10.75
N PRO A 7 8.95 11.30 9.91
CA PRO A 7 7.65 10.68 10.15
C PRO A 7 7.68 9.14 10.14
N LYS A 8 8.63 8.52 9.43
CA LYS A 8 8.83 7.07 9.42
C LYS A 8 9.38 6.58 10.77
N LYS A 9 10.38 7.30 11.34
CA LYS A 9 10.92 7.00 12.69
C LYS A 9 9.83 7.11 13.75
N THR A 10 8.98 8.12 13.63
CA THR A 10 7.87 8.32 14.56
C THR A 10 6.85 7.18 14.51
N GLU A 11 6.50 6.67 13.32
CA GLU A 11 5.59 5.52 13.21
C GLU A 11 6.17 4.25 13.79
N PHE A 12 7.45 3.98 13.55
CA PHE A 12 8.15 2.85 14.14
C PHE A 12 8.14 2.94 15.68
N PHE A 13 8.47 4.10 16.23
CA PHE A 13 8.44 4.35 17.68
C PHE A 13 7.04 4.14 18.26
N LEU A 14 6.01 4.73 17.65
CA LEU A 14 4.62 4.62 18.08
C LEU A 14 4.15 3.15 18.09
N LYS A 15 4.52 2.37 17.06
CA LYS A 15 4.17 0.96 17.00
C LYS A 15 4.90 0.13 18.07
N LYS A 16 6.21 0.36 18.22
CA LYS A 16 7.06 -0.44 19.12
C LYS A 16 6.81 -0.13 20.60
N PHE A 17 6.67 1.14 20.96
CA PHE A 17 6.61 1.58 22.36
C PHE A 17 5.19 1.82 22.87
N LEU A 18 4.30 2.33 22.04
CA LEU A 18 2.91 2.62 22.44
C LEU A 18 1.92 1.54 22.01
N LYS A 19 2.36 0.46 21.36
CA LYS A 19 1.52 -0.66 20.88
C LYS A 19 0.26 -0.19 20.13
N LEU A 20 0.37 0.89 19.37
CA LEU A 20 -0.76 1.43 18.61
C LEU A 20 -1.19 0.51 17.49
N SER A 21 -2.50 0.41 17.28
CA SER A 21 -3.08 -0.44 16.24
C SER A 21 -2.70 0.03 14.82
N ASP A 22 -2.66 -0.91 13.88
CA ASP A 22 -2.40 -0.61 12.46
C ASP A 22 -3.49 0.33 11.89
N SER A 23 -4.73 0.22 12.36
CA SER A 23 -5.85 1.12 12.00
C SER A 23 -5.58 2.57 12.43
N PHE A 24 -5.10 2.79 13.65
CA PHE A 24 -4.73 4.13 14.12
C PHE A 24 -3.57 4.72 13.31
N LEU A 25 -2.55 3.92 13.04
CA LEU A 25 -1.38 4.35 12.25
C LEU A 25 -1.78 4.68 10.82
N LEU A 26 -2.67 3.88 10.20
CA LEU A 26 -3.22 4.16 8.88
C LEU A 26 -3.98 5.48 8.86
N LYS A 27 -4.93 5.69 9.79
CA LYS A 27 -5.69 6.94 9.90
C LYS A 27 -4.76 8.16 10.03
N ARG A 28 -3.79 8.09 10.93
CA ARG A 28 -2.80 9.17 11.12
C ARG A 28 -2.01 9.47 9.84
N ARG A 29 -1.59 8.43 9.13
CA ARG A 29 -0.88 8.55 7.85
C ARG A 29 -1.77 9.17 6.78
N ALA A 30 -2.97 8.67 6.61
CA ALA A 30 -3.93 9.16 5.63
C ALA A 30 -4.26 10.66 5.83
N MET A 31 -4.50 11.08 7.06
CA MET A 31 -4.75 12.49 7.38
C MET A 31 -3.53 13.40 7.11
N ARG A 32 -2.31 12.87 7.29
CA ARG A 32 -1.09 13.61 6.94
C ARG A 32 -0.93 13.74 5.43
N TYR A 33 -1.20 12.67 4.68
CA TYR A 33 -1.11 12.66 3.21
C TYR A 33 -2.11 13.62 2.56
N LEU A 34 -3.32 13.74 3.09
CA LEU A 34 -4.31 14.71 2.62
C LEU A 34 -3.78 16.15 2.68
N LYS A 35 -2.93 16.47 3.66
CA LYS A 35 -2.35 17.81 3.84
C LYS A 35 -1.04 18.02 3.07
N LYS A 36 -0.17 16.99 3.03
CA LYS A 36 1.23 17.09 2.57
C LYS A 36 1.62 16.04 1.53
N GLY A 37 0.68 15.22 1.09
CA GLY A 37 0.89 14.16 0.09
C GLY A 37 0.63 14.65 -1.33
N GLU A 38 0.30 13.68 -2.17
CA GLU A 38 0.00 13.89 -3.58
C GLU A 38 -1.23 14.78 -3.76
N ARG A 39 -1.20 15.64 -4.77
CA ARG A 39 -2.28 16.60 -5.03
C ARG A 39 -3.59 15.92 -5.40
N GLU A 40 -3.50 14.75 -6.04
CA GLU A 40 -4.60 13.89 -6.48
C GLU A 40 -5.51 13.47 -5.32
N MET A 41 -4.94 13.31 -4.12
CA MET A 41 -5.72 13.01 -2.91
C MET A 41 -6.81 14.04 -2.62
N ARG A 42 -6.59 15.31 -3.00
CA ARG A 42 -7.51 16.39 -2.68
C ARG A 42 -8.73 16.43 -3.59
N VAL A 43 -8.59 15.88 -4.81
CA VAL A 43 -9.68 15.83 -5.80
C VAL A 43 -10.52 14.56 -5.71
N LEU A 44 -10.12 13.56 -4.91
CA LEU A 44 -10.89 12.32 -4.76
C LEU A 44 -12.36 12.57 -4.40
N LYS A 45 -12.64 13.52 -3.51
CA LYS A 45 -14.00 13.87 -3.09
C LYS A 45 -14.87 14.41 -4.23
N ASP A 46 -14.24 14.95 -5.28
CA ASP A 46 -14.91 15.60 -6.42
C ASP A 46 -15.15 14.63 -7.58
N ILE A 47 -14.39 13.50 -7.63
CA ILE A 47 -14.46 12.51 -8.71
C ILE A 47 -15.09 11.17 -8.30
N VAL A 48 -15.13 10.88 -6.98
CA VAL A 48 -15.65 9.59 -6.48
C VAL A 48 -17.16 9.66 -6.29
N ASP A 49 -17.87 8.73 -6.92
CA ASP A 49 -19.31 8.55 -6.76
C ASP A 49 -19.57 7.64 -5.54
N LYS A 50 -20.26 8.18 -4.52
CA LYS A 50 -20.59 7.48 -3.28
C LYS A 50 -21.52 6.28 -3.46
N SER A 51 -22.24 6.21 -4.56
CA SER A 51 -23.15 5.10 -4.87
C SER A 51 -22.42 3.91 -5.49
N LYS A 52 -21.17 4.10 -5.94
CA LYS A 52 -20.37 3.11 -6.67
C LYS A 52 -19.25 2.52 -5.82
N ALA A 53 -18.72 1.39 -6.28
CA ALA A 53 -17.47 0.83 -5.77
C ALA A 53 -16.26 1.57 -6.37
N SER A 54 -15.17 1.60 -5.60
CA SER A 54 -13.85 2.04 -6.06
C SER A 54 -12.86 0.90 -6.02
N ILE A 55 -11.87 0.97 -6.89
CA ILE A 55 -10.78 0.00 -6.99
C ILE A 55 -9.47 0.72 -6.72
N ASP A 56 -8.65 0.16 -5.83
CA ASP A 56 -7.29 0.64 -5.51
C ASP A 56 -6.29 -0.48 -5.84
N ILE A 57 -5.47 -0.28 -6.87
CA ILE A 57 -4.49 -1.27 -7.35
C ILE A 57 -3.10 -0.84 -6.91
N GLY A 58 -2.40 -1.71 -6.17
CA GLY A 58 -1.13 -1.36 -5.55
C GLY A 58 -1.33 -0.52 -4.29
N VAL A 59 -2.15 -1.02 -3.40
CA VAL A 59 -2.62 -0.32 -2.18
C VAL A 59 -1.49 0.18 -1.29
N TYR A 60 -0.35 -0.51 -1.31
CA TYR A 60 0.85 -0.16 -0.55
C TYR A 60 0.54 0.02 0.94
N ARG A 61 0.50 1.28 1.42
CA ARG A 61 0.24 1.62 2.82
C ARG A 61 -1.22 1.97 3.12
N GLY A 62 -2.11 1.78 2.17
CA GLY A 62 -3.56 1.90 2.34
C GLY A 62 -4.11 3.33 2.38
N VAL A 63 -3.32 4.33 1.97
CA VAL A 63 -3.71 5.74 2.12
C VAL A 63 -4.89 6.10 1.20
N TYR A 64 -4.84 5.69 -0.07
CA TYR A 64 -5.95 5.89 -1.01
C TYR A 64 -7.17 5.07 -0.60
N ALA A 65 -7.01 3.77 -0.36
CA ALA A 65 -8.10 2.91 0.11
C ALA A 65 -8.77 3.44 1.37
N PHE A 66 -8.00 4.06 2.30
CA PHE A 66 -8.57 4.69 3.48
C PHE A 66 -9.53 5.83 3.13
N HIS A 67 -9.14 6.75 2.25
CA HIS A 67 -10.01 7.85 1.84
C HIS A 67 -11.19 7.36 1.01
N LEU A 68 -10.97 6.45 0.06
CA LEU A 68 -12.00 5.82 -0.74
C LEU A 68 -13.05 5.12 0.13
N SER A 69 -12.66 4.53 1.27
CA SER A 69 -13.61 3.89 2.19
C SER A 69 -14.64 4.83 2.83
N TYR A 70 -14.45 6.13 2.74
CA TYR A 70 -15.41 7.15 3.17
C TYR A 70 -16.16 7.81 1.99
N LEU A 71 -15.62 7.66 0.78
CA LEU A 71 -16.12 8.32 -0.42
C LEU A 71 -16.89 7.37 -1.35
N SER A 72 -16.75 6.04 -1.19
CA SER A 72 -17.35 5.03 -2.04
C SER A 72 -18.31 4.14 -1.26
N LYS A 73 -19.21 3.48 -1.97
CA LYS A 73 -20.07 2.42 -1.41
C LYS A 73 -19.24 1.25 -0.91
N PHE A 74 -18.24 0.84 -1.70
CA PHE A 74 -17.34 -0.27 -1.40
C PHE A 74 -15.95 -0.02 -2.01
N VAL A 75 -14.91 -0.61 -1.43
CA VAL A 75 -13.52 -0.50 -1.94
C VAL A 75 -12.93 -1.90 -2.10
N TYR A 76 -12.51 -2.21 -3.33
CA TYR A 76 -11.67 -3.37 -3.62
C TYR A 76 -10.22 -2.91 -3.69
N ALA A 77 -9.38 -3.45 -2.81
CA ALA A 77 -8.01 -3.02 -2.59
C ALA A 77 -7.05 -4.19 -2.87
N PHE A 78 -6.25 -4.08 -3.94
CA PHE A 78 -5.36 -5.15 -4.41
C PHE A 78 -3.91 -4.84 -4.03
N GLU A 79 -3.29 -5.74 -3.26
CA GLU A 79 -1.88 -5.63 -2.85
C GLU A 79 -1.15 -6.96 -3.08
N ALA A 80 -0.17 -6.94 -3.98
CA ALA A 80 0.59 -8.12 -4.36
C ALA A 80 1.58 -8.57 -3.26
N ASN A 81 2.11 -7.61 -2.49
CA ASN A 81 3.06 -7.88 -1.43
C ASN A 81 2.36 -8.45 -0.20
N SER A 82 2.58 -9.73 0.11
CA SER A 82 1.95 -10.43 1.22
C SER A 82 2.22 -9.81 2.60
N LEU A 83 3.41 -9.20 2.79
CA LEU A 83 3.74 -8.50 4.05
C LEU A 83 2.90 -7.23 4.23
N LEU A 84 2.70 -6.48 3.15
CA LEU A 84 1.84 -5.29 3.16
C LEU A 84 0.37 -5.69 3.28
N HIS A 85 -0.06 -6.73 2.55
CA HIS A 85 -1.41 -7.26 2.62
C HIS A 85 -1.81 -7.62 4.06
N SER A 86 -0.98 -8.37 4.80
CA SER A 86 -1.25 -8.74 6.19
C SER A 86 -1.47 -7.52 7.10
N ARG A 87 -0.71 -6.45 6.89
CA ARG A 87 -0.88 -5.19 7.63
C ARG A 87 -2.13 -4.43 7.24
N LEU A 88 -2.47 -4.46 5.94
CA LEU A 88 -3.71 -3.84 5.45
C LEU A 88 -4.93 -4.55 6.01
N LEU A 89 -4.92 -5.90 6.09
CA LEU A 89 -5.98 -6.66 6.76
C LEU A 89 -6.14 -6.22 8.21
N SER A 90 -5.05 -6.08 8.96
CA SER A 90 -5.09 -5.57 10.34
C SER A 90 -5.62 -4.12 10.41
N ALA A 91 -5.21 -3.28 9.48
CA ALA A 91 -5.58 -1.86 9.47
C ALA A 91 -7.04 -1.61 9.08
N PHE A 92 -7.59 -2.42 8.17
CA PHE A 92 -8.97 -2.32 7.67
C PHE A 92 -9.95 -3.29 8.33
N GLY A 93 -9.52 -4.16 9.26
CA GLY A 93 -10.31 -5.26 9.81
C GLY A 93 -11.69 -4.88 10.36
N ASN A 94 -11.89 -3.64 10.78
CA ASN A 94 -13.18 -3.12 11.26
C ASN A 94 -13.99 -2.39 10.17
N LYS A 95 -13.51 -2.33 8.93
CA LYS A 95 -14.20 -1.64 7.83
C LYS A 95 -14.94 -2.65 6.95
N LYS A 96 -16.27 -2.70 7.10
CA LYS A 96 -17.14 -3.63 6.36
C LYS A 96 -17.22 -3.34 4.86
N ASN A 97 -16.84 -2.14 4.43
CA ASN A 97 -16.88 -1.71 3.05
C ASN A 97 -15.49 -1.67 2.38
N VAL A 98 -14.50 -2.40 2.91
CA VAL A 98 -13.18 -2.55 2.30
C VAL A 98 -12.82 -4.03 2.24
N LYS A 99 -12.55 -4.53 1.05
CA LYS A 99 -12.02 -5.87 0.81
C LYS A 99 -10.57 -5.74 0.35
N VAL A 100 -9.65 -6.33 1.09
CA VAL A 100 -8.22 -6.33 0.74
C VAL A 100 -7.84 -7.70 0.21
N GLU A 101 -7.31 -7.73 -1.01
CA GLU A 101 -6.93 -8.94 -1.72
C GLU A 101 -5.40 -9.04 -1.91
N ASN A 102 -4.84 -10.22 -1.67
CA ASN A 102 -3.43 -10.48 -1.96
C ASN A 102 -3.27 -10.96 -3.41
N LEU A 103 -3.41 -10.03 -4.33
CA LEU A 103 -3.38 -10.27 -5.77
C LEU A 103 -2.59 -9.17 -6.47
N ALA A 104 -1.89 -9.55 -7.54
CA ALA A 104 -1.42 -8.60 -8.54
C ALA A 104 -2.46 -8.49 -9.66
N ILE A 105 -2.79 -7.27 -10.06
CA ILE A 105 -3.60 -7.03 -11.26
C ILE A 105 -2.66 -6.85 -12.45
N SER A 106 -2.93 -7.57 -13.54
CA SER A 106 -2.08 -7.66 -14.71
C SER A 106 -2.91 -7.81 -16.00
N SER A 107 -2.26 -7.82 -17.16
CA SER A 107 -2.89 -8.09 -18.46
C SER A 107 -3.18 -9.58 -18.71
N SER A 108 -2.73 -10.47 -17.84
CA SER A 108 -2.97 -11.92 -17.94
C SER A 108 -2.97 -12.58 -16.58
N SER A 109 -3.77 -13.61 -16.43
CA SER A 109 -3.86 -14.39 -15.18
C SER A 109 -2.76 -15.44 -15.07
N GLY A 110 -2.52 -15.95 -13.86
CA GLY A 110 -1.49 -16.91 -13.54
C GLY A 110 -0.68 -16.54 -12.31
N HIS A 111 0.61 -16.77 -12.36
CA HIS A 111 1.55 -16.44 -11.29
C HIS A 111 2.74 -15.63 -11.84
N THR A 112 3.34 -14.85 -10.96
CA THR A 112 4.51 -14.02 -11.26
C THR A 112 5.35 -13.81 -10.01
N ASP A 113 6.55 -13.29 -10.19
CA ASP A 113 7.42 -12.89 -9.10
C ASP A 113 7.32 -11.38 -8.87
N LEU A 114 7.27 -10.96 -7.61
CA LEU A 114 7.29 -9.55 -7.22
C LEU A 114 8.71 -9.17 -6.81
N ARG A 115 9.34 -8.27 -7.53
CA ARG A 115 10.68 -7.75 -7.25
C ARG A 115 10.59 -6.44 -6.49
N ILE A 116 11.24 -6.37 -5.34
CA ILE A 116 11.24 -5.22 -4.45
C ILE A 116 12.69 -4.70 -4.38
N PRO A 117 12.97 -3.48 -4.86
CA PRO A 117 14.31 -2.91 -4.78
C PRO A 117 14.80 -2.78 -3.33
N ILE A 118 16.08 -3.12 -3.11
CA ILE A 118 16.75 -2.98 -1.82
C ILE A 118 17.47 -1.63 -1.81
N ARG A 119 17.29 -0.87 -0.75
CA ARG A 119 18.02 0.36 -0.51
C ARG A 119 19.23 0.07 0.36
N ASP A 120 20.41 0.40 -0.15
CA ASP A 120 21.67 0.15 0.58
C ASP A 120 21.92 1.16 1.70
N ASP A 121 21.28 2.32 1.65
CA ASP A 121 21.51 3.46 2.54
C ASP A 121 20.64 3.48 3.83
N GLU A 122 19.71 2.57 3.98
CA GLU A 122 18.74 2.60 5.09
C GLU A 122 18.73 1.30 5.95
N ALA A 123 19.83 0.55 6.01
CA ALA A 123 19.90 -0.72 6.74
C ALA A 123 19.61 -0.61 8.27
N GLU A 124 19.61 0.61 8.81
CA GLU A 124 19.52 0.88 10.27
C GLU A 124 18.08 0.89 10.82
N TYR A 125 17.05 0.86 9.99
CA TYR A 125 15.68 1.20 10.42
C TYR A 125 14.60 0.12 10.23
N GLY A 126 14.99 -1.14 10.02
CA GLY A 126 14.08 -2.29 9.92
C GLY A 126 13.59 -2.59 8.49
N VAL A 127 12.89 -3.73 8.35
CA VAL A 127 12.54 -4.35 7.06
C VAL A 127 11.83 -3.39 6.08
N GLU A 128 10.92 -2.53 6.57
CA GLU A 128 10.19 -1.59 5.70
C GLU A 128 11.05 -0.48 5.10
N GLN A 129 12.18 -0.20 5.71
CA GLN A 129 13.05 0.89 5.28
C GLN A 129 14.20 0.38 4.41
N LYS A 130 14.59 -0.88 4.61
CA LYS A 130 15.54 -1.58 3.75
C LYS A 130 14.98 -1.79 2.34
N TYR A 131 13.67 -1.96 2.21
CA TYR A 131 13.01 -2.23 0.94
C TYR A 131 12.26 -1.01 0.41
N ALA A 132 12.41 -0.72 -0.87
CA ALA A 132 11.65 0.32 -1.56
C ALA A 132 10.25 -0.23 -1.95
N LEU A 133 9.42 -0.54 -0.95
CA LEU A 133 8.15 -1.24 -1.14
C LEU A 133 7.17 -0.55 -2.09
N GLY A 134 7.23 0.77 -2.21
CA GLY A 134 6.36 1.54 -3.12
C GLY A 134 6.82 1.51 -4.58
N THR A 135 7.97 0.91 -4.88
CA THR A 135 8.51 0.75 -6.25
C THR A 135 8.66 -0.72 -6.64
N ALA A 136 7.96 -1.61 -5.92
CA ALA A 136 7.92 -3.02 -6.26
C ALA A 136 7.28 -3.23 -7.64
N THR A 137 7.77 -4.20 -8.40
CA THR A 137 7.32 -4.47 -9.77
C THR A 137 7.20 -5.96 -10.04
N ILE A 138 6.22 -6.32 -10.89
CA ILE A 138 6.04 -7.66 -11.46
C ILE A 138 6.59 -7.77 -12.89
N HIS A 139 7.10 -6.68 -13.47
CA HIS A 139 7.64 -6.66 -14.83
C HIS A 139 9.13 -6.99 -14.83
N ASP A 140 9.52 -7.98 -15.65
CA ASP A 140 10.91 -8.42 -15.76
C ASP A 140 11.80 -7.39 -16.46
N ASN A 141 11.22 -6.60 -17.37
CA ASN A 141 11.93 -5.62 -18.20
C ASN A 141 12.08 -4.25 -17.55
N ASN A 142 11.65 -4.06 -16.30
CA ASN A 142 11.96 -2.83 -15.59
C ASN A 142 13.45 -2.81 -15.25
N ASP A 143 14.21 -2.16 -16.11
CA ASP A 143 15.62 -1.85 -15.85
C ASP A 143 15.69 -0.75 -14.77
N LEU A 144 15.71 -1.19 -13.52
CA LEU A 144 15.95 -0.33 -12.38
C LEU A 144 17.47 -0.19 -12.11
N GLY A 145 18.29 -0.41 -13.14
CA GLY A 145 19.74 -0.30 -13.07
C GLY A 145 20.39 -1.39 -12.22
N LYS A 146 21.49 -1.05 -11.54
CA LYS A 146 22.26 -1.99 -10.70
C LYS A 146 21.64 -2.27 -9.33
N LEU A 147 20.33 -2.06 -9.15
CA LEU A 147 19.67 -2.29 -7.86
C LEU A 147 19.60 -3.79 -7.53
N ARG A 148 19.88 -4.12 -6.29
CA ARG A 148 19.58 -5.44 -5.75
C ARG A 148 18.09 -5.55 -5.44
N PHE A 149 17.52 -6.75 -5.58
CA PHE A 149 16.11 -7.01 -5.35
C PHE A 149 15.92 -8.08 -4.28
N HIS A 150 14.90 -7.90 -3.48
CA HIS A 150 14.25 -8.96 -2.75
C HIS A 150 13.06 -9.45 -3.59
N THR A 151 13.03 -10.74 -3.89
CA THR A 151 11.97 -11.33 -4.73
C THR A 151 11.01 -12.14 -3.86
N ILE A 152 9.72 -11.79 -3.94
CA ILE A 152 8.63 -12.63 -3.42
C ILE A 152 8.13 -13.45 -4.61
N LYS A 153 8.29 -14.78 -4.50
CA LYS A 153 7.97 -15.70 -5.58
C LYS A 153 6.50 -16.11 -5.57
N ASN A 154 6.03 -16.50 -6.77
CA ASN A 154 4.75 -17.17 -6.97
C ASN A 154 3.53 -16.35 -6.51
N ILE A 155 3.54 -15.04 -6.77
CA ILE A 155 2.39 -14.16 -6.52
C ILE A 155 1.29 -14.48 -7.52
N LYS A 156 0.07 -14.72 -7.04
CA LYS A 156 -1.10 -14.85 -7.91
C LYS A 156 -1.39 -13.53 -8.61
N LYS A 157 -1.58 -13.57 -9.91
CA LYS A 157 -2.02 -12.43 -10.72
C LYS A 157 -3.27 -12.78 -11.50
N ILE A 158 -4.13 -11.80 -11.70
CA ILE A 158 -5.36 -11.92 -12.50
C ILE A 158 -5.55 -10.68 -13.37
N THR A 159 -6.39 -10.80 -14.38
CA THR A 159 -6.94 -9.62 -15.05
C THR A 159 -8.06 -9.03 -14.20
N LEU A 160 -8.32 -7.74 -14.37
CA LEU A 160 -9.43 -7.10 -13.65
C LEU A 160 -10.79 -7.65 -14.09
N ASP A 161 -10.90 -8.04 -15.38
CA ASP A 161 -12.12 -8.59 -15.99
C ASP A 161 -12.50 -9.97 -15.46
N GLU A 162 -11.52 -10.72 -14.93
CA GLU A 162 -11.76 -12.04 -14.32
C GLU A 162 -12.07 -11.98 -12.81
N TYR A 163 -12.02 -10.78 -12.22
CA TYR A 163 -12.33 -10.63 -10.81
C TYR A 163 -13.84 -10.54 -10.60
N ASP A 164 -14.36 -11.36 -9.68
CA ASP A 164 -15.76 -11.34 -9.27
C ASP A 164 -16.00 -10.27 -8.19
N PHE A 165 -16.62 -9.16 -8.62
CA PHE A 165 -16.85 -7.97 -7.79
C PHE A 165 -18.10 -8.07 -6.90
#